data_0c70331e627fdbfbb6c6e66f7396b8db
#
_entry.id   0c70331e627fdbfbb6c6e66f7396b8db
#
_cell.length_a   1.000
_cell.length_b   1.000
_cell.length_c   1.000
_cell.angle_alpha   90.00
_cell.angle_beta   90.00
_cell.angle_gamma   90.00
#
_symmetry.space_group_name_H-M   'P 1'
#
loop_
_entity.id
_entity.type
_entity.pdbx_description
1 polymer ?
#
loop_
_entity_poly.entity_id
_entity_poly.type
_entity_poly.pdbx_seq_one_letter_code
_entity_poly.pdbx_strand_id
1 'polypeptide(L)'
;MLIAAASSPLAGCSRAEVKTFPTLASAMRAIEALAKGHFKDGRWNLPQMLQHAAQSVEYSIDGYPERKSGLFRATVGAAAFAVFDARGTMAHPLDEPIPGAPVLDADAPRAASIARAIEALRRFEAHGGALAPHFAYGALDKAQYTRAHLMHLANHWSEVRRT
;
A
#
# COMPACT_ATOMS: atom_id res chain seq x y z
N MET A 1 -14.35 -42.02 -40.70
CA MET A 1 -14.96 -41.41 -39.52
C MET A 1 -13.82 -40.77 -38.71
N LEU A 2 -13.52 -39.48 -38.98
CA LEU A 2 -12.45 -38.73 -38.29
C LEU A 2 -13.09 -37.99 -37.09
N ILE A 3 -12.61 -38.26 -35.88
CA ILE A 3 -12.98 -37.53 -34.68
C ILE A 3 -11.99 -36.38 -34.51
N ALA A 4 -12.46 -35.18 -34.71
CA ALA A 4 -11.67 -33.96 -34.43
C ALA A 4 -11.72 -33.69 -32.91
N ALA A 5 -10.55 -33.76 -32.28
CA ALA A 5 -10.37 -33.36 -30.89
C ALA A 5 -10.32 -31.84 -30.83
N ALA A 6 -11.31 -31.21 -30.25
CA ALA A 6 -11.33 -29.79 -29.94
C ALA A 6 -10.49 -29.53 -28.71
N SER A 7 -9.31 -28.90 -28.94
CA SER A 7 -8.46 -28.37 -27.86
C SER A 7 -9.06 -27.04 -27.39
N SER A 8 -9.64 -27.05 -26.18
CA SER A 8 -10.05 -25.81 -25.52
C SER A 8 -8.81 -25.06 -25.02
N PRO A 9 -8.65 -23.75 -25.33
CA PRO A 9 -7.57 -22.99 -24.75
C PRO A 9 -7.85 -22.78 -23.26
N LEU A 10 -6.88 -23.18 -22.42
CA LEU A 10 -6.83 -22.80 -21.01
C LEU A 10 -6.72 -21.26 -20.95
N ALA A 11 -7.83 -20.62 -20.61
CA ALA A 11 -7.85 -19.21 -20.29
C ALA A 11 -6.97 -18.99 -19.04
N GLY A 12 -5.73 -18.61 -19.25
CA GLY A 12 -4.86 -18.10 -18.20
C GLY A 12 -5.52 -16.88 -17.60
N CYS A 13 -6.01 -16.96 -16.36
CA CYS A 13 -6.45 -15.81 -15.59
C CYS A 13 -5.25 -14.89 -15.37
N SER A 14 -5.00 -13.97 -16.29
CA SER A 14 -4.10 -12.86 -16.04
C SER A 14 -4.75 -12.01 -14.95
N ARG A 15 -4.18 -12.04 -13.75
CA ARG A 15 -4.63 -11.22 -12.64
C ARG A 15 -4.45 -9.76 -13.05
N ALA A 16 -5.53 -9.01 -13.16
CA ALA A 16 -5.46 -7.60 -13.45
C ALA A 16 -4.60 -6.90 -12.39
N GLU A 17 -3.64 -6.10 -12.84
CA GLU A 17 -2.78 -5.33 -11.97
C GLU A 17 -3.63 -4.34 -11.15
N VAL A 18 -3.51 -4.39 -9.82
CA VAL A 18 -4.22 -3.47 -8.94
C VAL A 18 -3.49 -2.13 -8.96
N LYS A 19 -3.97 -1.18 -9.74
CA LYS A 19 -3.38 0.18 -9.84
C LYS A 19 -3.66 1.02 -8.60
N THR A 20 -4.85 0.87 -8.02
CA THR A 20 -5.27 1.47 -6.77
C THR A 20 -6.45 0.68 -6.20
N PHE A 21 -6.70 0.82 -4.90
CA PHE A 21 -7.93 0.32 -4.30
C PHE A 21 -9.03 1.38 -4.43
N PRO A 22 -10.29 1.00 -4.72
CA PRO A 22 -11.37 1.98 -4.90
C PRO A 22 -11.73 2.73 -3.62
N THR A 23 -11.63 2.06 -2.45
CA THR A 23 -12.01 2.60 -1.15
C THR A 23 -11.16 2.00 -0.03
N LEU A 24 -11.10 2.68 1.14
CA LEU A 24 -10.47 2.14 2.35
C LEU A 24 -11.11 0.80 2.75
N ALA A 25 -12.42 0.69 2.67
CA ALA A 25 -13.12 -0.56 2.96
C ALA A 25 -12.74 -1.70 2.02
N SER A 26 -12.50 -1.43 0.73
CA SER A 26 -12.02 -2.47 -0.21
C SER A 26 -10.58 -2.88 0.08
N ALA A 27 -9.72 -1.94 0.47
CA ALA A 27 -8.36 -2.20 0.90
C ALA A 27 -8.32 -3.08 2.16
N MET A 28 -9.12 -2.74 3.18
CA MET A 28 -9.23 -3.53 4.42
C MET A 28 -9.71 -4.97 4.15
N ARG A 29 -10.74 -5.16 3.31
CA ARG A 29 -11.18 -6.51 2.91
C ARG A 29 -10.11 -7.30 2.18
N ALA A 30 -9.34 -6.64 1.31
CA ALA A 30 -8.23 -7.30 0.62
C ALA A 30 -7.13 -7.73 1.60
N ILE A 31 -6.77 -6.89 2.57
CA ILE A 31 -5.82 -7.22 3.64
C ILE A 31 -6.35 -8.37 4.49
N GLU A 32 -7.62 -8.36 4.89
CA GLU A 32 -8.24 -9.44 5.68
C GLU A 32 -8.19 -10.78 4.94
N ALA A 33 -8.38 -10.78 3.62
CA ALA A 33 -8.30 -11.98 2.81
C ALA A 33 -6.89 -12.63 2.78
N LEU A 34 -5.85 -11.91 3.21
CA LEU A 34 -4.49 -12.42 3.36
C LEU A 34 -4.32 -13.34 4.58
N ALA A 35 -5.30 -13.40 5.47
CA ALA A 35 -5.29 -14.34 6.61
C ALA A 35 -5.24 -15.80 6.14
N LYS A 36 -5.76 -16.08 4.96
CA LYS A 36 -5.84 -17.43 4.39
C LYS A 36 -4.98 -17.55 3.13
N GLY A 37 -4.24 -18.65 3.03
CA GLY A 37 -3.41 -18.98 1.87
C GLY A 37 -1.92 -18.86 2.14
N HIS A 38 -1.15 -19.31 1.15
CA HIS A 38 0.29 -19.18 1.12
C HIS A 38 0.65 -18.10 0.11
N PHE A 39 1.67 -17.30 0.41
CA PHE A 39 2.12 -16.19 -0.42
C PHE A 39 3.62 -16.32 -0.62
N LYS A 40 4.05 -16.04 -1.83
CA LYS A 40 5.47 -15.92 -2.15
C LYS A 40 5.97 -14.57 -1.65
N ASP A 41 7.13 -14.55 -1.02
CA ASP A 41 7.78 -13.31 -0.62
C ASP A 41 8.19 -12.50 -1.85
N GLY A 42 7.95 -11.20 -1.76
CA GLY A 42 8.49 -10.21 -2.65
C GLY A 42 9.84 -9.70 -2.14
N ARG A 43 10.10 -8.41 -2.30
CA ARG A 43 11.27 -7.74 -1.70
C ARG A 43 11.18 -7.72 -0.19
N TRP A 44 9.96 -7.54 0.32
CA TRP A 44 9.60 -7.81 1.70
C TRP A 44 8.68 -9.03 1.76
N ASN A 45 8.71 -9.73 2.88
CA ASN A 45 7.70 -10.73 3.17
C ASN A 45 6.35 -10.05 3.52
N LEU A 46 5.29 -10.84 3.57
CA LEU A 46 3.96 -10.30 3.80
C LEU A 46 3.81 -9.54 5.13
N PRO A 47 4.33 -10.03 6.29
CA PRO A 47 4.34 -9.26 7.53
C PRO A 47 5.04 -7.89 7.42
N GLN A 48 6.21 -7.82 6.79
CA GLN A 48 6.95 -6.57 6.61
C GLN A 48 6.18 -5.57 5.74
N MET A 49 5.64 -6.01 4.61
CA MET A 49 4.83 -5.17 3.72
C MET A 49 3.62 -4.59 4.44
N LEU A 50 2.92 -5.39 5.25
CA LEU A 50 1.77 -4.93 6.03
C LEU A 50 2.16 -3.95 7.14
N GLN A 51 3.30 -4.16 7.82
CA GLN A 51 3.83 -3.23 8.80
C GLN A 51 4.20 -1.89 8.15
N HIS A 52 4.86 -1.92 6.98
CA HIS A 52 5.19 -0.70 6.23
C HIS A 52 3.93 0.07 5.81
N ALA A 53 2.92 -0.62 5.30
CA ALA A 53 1.64 -0.01 4.98
C ALA A 53 0.98 0.62 6.22
N ALA A 54 1.00 -0.09 7.36
CA ALA A 54 0.48 0.44 8.63
C ALA A 54 1.24 1.68 9.08
N GLN A 55 2.58 1.65 9.10
CA GLN A 55 3.42 2.80 9.45
C GLN A 55 3.12 4.02 8.59
N SER A 56 2.96 3.84 7.27
CA SER A 56 2.62 4.92 6.35
C SER A 56 1.31 5.62 6.72
N VAL A 57 0.30 4.83 7.12
CA VAL A 57 -1.01 5.36 7.54
C VAL A 57 -0.94 6.00 8.92
N GLU A 58 -0.34 5.33 9.90
CA GLU A 58 -0.18 5.81 11.29
C GLU A 58 0.53 7.17 11.32
N TYR A 59 1.64 7.32 10.57
CA TYR A 59 2.41 8.57 10.54
C TYR A 59 1.70 9.73 9.84
N SER A 60 0.69 9.46 9.02
CA SER A 60 -0.15 10.53 8.49
C SER A 60 -0.99 11.23 9.58
N ILE A 61 -1.19 10.55 10.71
CA ILE A 61 -1.89 11.08 11.88
C ILE A 61 -0.89 11.57 12.94
N ASP A 62 0.08 10.72 13.28
CA ASP A 62 0.97 10.91 14.43
C ASP A 62 2.23 11.74 14.09
N GLY A 63 2.52 11.92 12.82
CA GLY A 63 3.73 12.57 12.32
C GLY A 63 4.84 11.59 11.94
N TYR A 64 5.55 11.91 10.88
CA TYR A 64 6.68 11.11 10.38
C TYR A 64 7.92 11.37 11.23
N PRO A 65 8.69 10.31 11.60
CA PRO A 65 9.90 10.45 12.42
C PRO A 65 10.94 11.37 11.77
N GLU A 66 11.17 11.20 10.47
CA GLU A 66 12.05 12.05 9.69
C GLU A 66 11.35 12.59 8.45
N ARG A 67 11.72 13.78 8.02
CA ARG A 67 11.11 14.43 6.84
C ARG A 67 12.19 14.99 5.92
N LYS A 68 11.97 14.90 4.62
CA LYS A 68 12.76 15.62 3.62
C LYS A 68 12.70 17.12 3.90
N SER A 69 13.67 17.89 3.38
CA SER A 69 13.70 19.33 3.58
C SER A 69 12.40 20.04 3.16
N GLY A 70 12.09 21.16 3.77
CA GLY A 70 10.88 21.93 3.43
C GLY A 70 10.85 22.32 1.94
N LEU A 71 12.00 22.70 1.38
CA LEU A 71 12.11 23.03 -0.05
C LEU A 71 11.81 21.82 -0.93
N PHE A 72 12.39 20.65 -0.62
CA PHE A 72 12.10 19.41 -1.38
C PHE A 72 10.60 19.09 -1.35
N ARG A 73 9.98 19.16 -0.17
CA ARG A 73 8.55 18.84 0.00
C ARG A 73 7.64 19.84 -0.73
N ALA A 74 8.04 21.11 -0.77
CA ALA A 74 7.26 22.17 -1.45
C ALA A 74 7.44 22.17 -2.98
N THR A 75 8.45 21.49 -3.50
CA THR A 75 8.77 21.47 -4.94
C THR A 75 8.70 20.06 -5.51
N VAL A 76 9.80 19.32 -5.48
CA VAL A 76 9.91 17.99 -6.10
C VAL A 76 8.88 17.02 -5.52
N GLY A 77 8.71 17.01 -4.20
CA GLY A 77 7.76 16.14 -3.53
C GLY A 77 6.30 16.44 -3.89
N ALA A 78 5.92 17.72 -3.85
CA ALA A 78 4.58 18.15 -4.25
C ALA A 78 4.28 17.84 -5.71
N ALA A 79 5.24 18.06 -6.62
CA ALA A 79 5.11 17.72 -8.04
C ALA A 79 4.97 16.20 -8.25
N ALA A 80 5.75 15.39 -7.55
CA ALA A 80 5.65 13.93 -7.62
C ALA A 80 4.27 13.44 -7.19
N PHE A 81 3.74 13.96 -6.07
CA PHE A 81 2.39 13.61 -5.62
C PHE A 81 1.33 14.04 -6.64
N ALA A 82 1.42 15.25 -7.20
CA ALA A 82 0.47 15.71 -8.22
C ALA A 82 0.44 14.79 -9.45
N VAL A 83 1.60 14.26 -9.87
CA VAL A 83 1.68 13.28 -10.97
C VAL A 83 1.02 11.96 -10.60
N PHE A 84 1.28 11.43 -9.40
CA PHE A 84 0.65 10.19 -8.93
C PHE A 84 -0.86 10.35 -8.81
N ASP A 85 -1.31 11.44 -8.21
CA ASP A 85 -2.72 11.75 -8.03
C ASP A 85 -3.46 11.87 -9.37
N ALA A 86 -2.87 12.57 -10.34
CA ALA A 86 -3.43 12.69 -11.69
C ALA A 86 -3.47 11.37 -12.46
N ARG A 87 -2.51 10.46 -12.22
CA ARG A 87 -2.46 9.13 -12.84
C ARG A 87 -3.33 8.09 -12.13
N GLY A 88 -3.74 8.36 -10.89
CA GLY A 88 -4.42 7.39 -10.03
C GLY A 88 -3.58 6.15 -9.70
N THR A 89 -2.25 6.27 -9.75
CA THR A 89 -1.32 5.17 -9.47
C THR A 89 0.01 5.73 -8.98
N MET A 90 0.64 5.01 -8.05
CA MET A 90 1.93 5.35 -7.46
C MET A 90 2.96 4.29 -7.84
N ALA A 91 4.19 4.73 -8.06
CA ALA A 91 5.35 3.85 -8.26
C ALA A 91 6.54 4.41 -7.47
N HIS A 92 7.07 3.61 -6.56
CA HIS A 92 8.29 3.87 -5.80
C HIS A 92 8.99 2.53 -5.50
N PRO A 93 10.27 2.54 -5.06
CA PRO A 93 10.96 1.32 -4.63
C PRO A 93 10.17 0.58 -3.55
N LEU A 94 10.02 -0.75 -3.71
CA LEU A 94 9.16 -1.56 -2.84
C LEU A 94 9.88 -2.08 -1.58
N ASP A 95 11.16 -1.75 -1.45
CA ASP A 95 12.07 -2.12 -0.35
C ASP A 95 12.66 -0.90 0.37
N GLU A 96 12.09 0.29 0.16
CA GLU A 96 12.54 1.51 0.81
C GLU A 96 11.70 1.78 2.08
N PRO A 97 12.31 1.70 3.30
CA PRO A 97 11.60 1.98 4.53
C PRO A 97 11.28 3.48 4.65
N ILE A 98 10.29 3.81 5.47
CA ILE A 98 10.01 5.20 5.84
C ILE A 98 11.19 5.74 6.66
N PRO A 99 11.77 6.91 6.31
CA PRO A 99 12.91 7.47 7.02
C PRO A 99 12.64 7.62 8.53
N GLY A 100 13.59 7.13 9.34
CA GLY A 100 13.51 7.16 10.80
C GLY A 100 12.48 6.22 11.42
N ALA A 101 11.73 5.45 10.64
CA ALA A 101 10.79 4.48 11.17
C ALA A 101 11.50 3.24 11.77
N PRO A 102 10.90 2.59 12.78
CA PRO A 102 11.40 1.32 13.29
C PRO A 102 11.53 0.27 12.18
N VAL A 103 12.54 -0.59 12.32
CA VAL A 103 12.79 -1.71 11.40
C VAL A 103 11.56 -2.62 11.34
N LEU A 104 11.24 -3.07 10.14
CA LEU A 104 10.15 -4.01 9.90
C LEU A 104 10.56 -5.41 10.35
N ASP A 105 9.79 -5.98 11.27
CA ASP A 105 10.03 -7.32 11.79
C ASP A 105 9.58 -8.38 10.78
N ALA A 106 10.55 -9.12 10.25
CA ALA A 106 10.30 -10.21 9.29
C ALA A 106 9.60 -11.42 9.93
N ASP A 107 9.77 -11.60 11.25
CA ASP A 107 9.24 -12.74 12.01
C ASP A 107 7.91 -12.41 12.70
N ALA A 108 7.39 -11.20 12.51
CA ALA A 108 6.12 -10.79 13.10
C ALA A 108 4.98 -11.73 12.68
N PRO A 109 4.10 -12.12 13.61
CA PRO A 109 2.94 -12.93 13.27
C PRO A 109 2.08 -12.27 12.19
N ARG A 110 1.77 -13.01 11.12
CA ARG A 110 0.93 -12.52 10.01
C ARG A 110 -0.38 -11.93 10.51
N ALA A 111 -1.04 -12.60 11.44
CA ALA A 111 -2.32 -12.14 11.99
C ALA A 111 -2.18 -10.78 12.68
N ALA A 112 -1.10 -10.55 13.42
CA ALA A 112 -0.83 -9.27 14.07
C ALA A 112 -0.57 -8.16 13.05
N SER A 113 0.20 -8.44 12.00
CA SER A 113 0.50 -7.48 10.92
C SER A 113 -0.77 -7.11 10.13
N ILE A 114 -1.65 -8.09 9.85
CA ILE A 114 -2.97 -7.86 9.24
C ILE A 114 -3.82 -6.98 10.14
N ALA A 115 -3.94 -7.32 11.42
CA ALA A 115 -4.75 -6.55 12.38
C ALA A 115 -4.25 -5.10 12.48
N ARG A 116 -2.94 -4.88 12.60
CA ARG A 116 -2.35 -3.53 12.63
C ARG A 116 -2.66 -2.72 11.38
N ALA A 117 -2.50 -3.30 10.19
CA ALA A 117 -2.75 -2.60 8.94
C ALA A 117 -4.24 -2.21 8.79
N ILE A 118 -5.16 -3.09 9.18
CA ILE A 118 -6.59 -2.80 9.17
C ILE A 118 -6.93 -1.71 10.20
N GLU A 119 -6.37 -1.80 11.41
CA GLU A 119 -6.62 -0.81 12.47
C GLU A 119 -6.06 0.56 12.12
N ALA A 120 -4.89 0.64 11.49
CA ALA A 120 -4.33 1.88 10.98
C ALA A 120 -5.29 2.56 9.99
N LEU A 121 -5.83 1.80 9.03
CA LEU A 121 -6.81 2.30 8.06
C LEU A 121 -8.13 2.74 8.71
N ARG A 122 -8.64 2.01 9.69
CA ARG A 122 -9.85 2.38 10.46
C ARG A 122 -9.62 3.67 11.25
N ARG A 123 -8.50 3.75 11.96
CA ARG A 123 -8.11 4.94 12.71
C ARG A 123 -7.99 6.16 11.78
N PHE A 124 -7.37 5.99 10.62
CA PHE A 124 -7.30 7.05 9.62
C PHE A 124 -8.69 7.44 9.10
N GLU A 125 -9.55 6.48 8.78
CA GLU A 125 -10.92 6.74 8.30
C GLU A 125 -11.71 7.56 9.33
N ALA A 126 -11.64 7.19 10.61
CA ALA A 126 -12.32 7.87 11.71
C ALA A 126 -11.68 9.21 12.12
N HIS A 127 -10.41 9.48 11.73
CA HIS A 127 -9.71 10.67 12.16
C HIS A 127 -10.32 11.95 11.57
N GLY A 128 -10.81 12.84 12.43
CA GLY A 128 -11.40 14.13 12.04
C GLY A 128 -10.50 15.34 12.31
N GLY A 129 -9.30 15.13 12.86
CA GLY A 129 -8.34 16.20 13.16
C GLY A 129 -7.43 16.57 11.99
N ALA A 130 -6.49 17.47 12.26
CA ALA A 130 -5.43 17.81 11.32
C ALA A 130 -4.51 16.60 11.09
N LEU A 131 -4.08 16.40 9.84
CA LEU A 131 -3.12 15.38 9.48
C LEU A 131 -1.70 15.96 9.46
N ALA A 132 -0.72 15.14 9.81
CA ALA A 132 0.68 15.53 9.75
C ALA A 132 1.14 15.69 8.29
N PRO A 133 2.05 16.64 7.98
CA PRO A 133 2.62 16.73 6.64
C PRO A 133 3.39 15.46 6.27
N HIS A 134 3.17 14.96 5.06
CA HIS A 134 3.87 13.78 4.54
C HIS A 134 5.37 14.02 4.46
N PHE A 135 6.17 13.00 4.77
CA PHE A 135 7.63 13.12 4.86
C PHE A 135 8.29 13.60 3.55
N ALA A 136 7.70 13.26 2.40
CA ALA A 136 8.22 13.62 1.08
C ALA A 136 7.32 14.61 0.32
N TYR A 137 5.99 14.54 0.45
CA TYR A 137 5.06 15.31 -0.39
C TYR A 137 4.57 16.62 0.24
N GLY A 138 4.85 16.84 1.53
CA GLY A 138 4.37 18.01 2.25
C GLY A 138 2.95 17.86 2.79
N ALA A 139 2.25 18.99 2.97
CA ALA A 139 0.89 18.98 3.49
C ALA A 139 -0.06 18.35 2.48
N LEU A 140 -0.85 17.39 2.95
CA LEU A 140 -1.92 16.74 2.20
C LEU A 140 -3.21 16.82 3.02
N ASP A 141 -4.31 17.08 2.37
CA ASP A 141 -5.63 16.98 3.00
C ASP A 141 -6.10 15.52 3.14
N LYS A 142 -7.23 15.31 3.80
CA LYS A 142 -7.79 13.99 4.05
C LYS A 142 -8.06 13.20 2.76
N ALA A 143 -8.59 13.86 1.74
CA ALA A 143 -8.91 13.21 0.46
C ALA A 143 -7.63 12.84 -0.30
N GLN A 144 -6.63 13.71 -0.28
CA GLN A 144 -5.32 13.45 -0.86
C GLN A 144 -4.59 12.29 -0.16
N TYR A 145 -4.60 12.27 1.17
CA TYR A 145 -4.04 11.15 1.94
C TYR A 145 -4.79 9.84 1.69
N THR A 146 -6.12 9.88 1.58
CA THR A 146 -6.89 8.68 1.23
C THR A 146 -6.40 8.10 -0.09
N ARG A 147 -6.27 8.91 -1.14
CA ARG A 147 -5.76 8.45 -2.44
C ARG A 147 -4.30 7.97 -2.36
N ALA A 148 -3.45 8.71 -1.62
CA ALA A 148 -2.06 8.32 -1.41
C ALA A 148 -1.94 6.93 -0.77
N HIS A 149 -2.66 6.66 0.32
CA HIS A 149 -2.64 5.37 1.01
C HIS A 149 -3.15 4.23 0.11
N LEU A 150 -4.22 4.46 -0.65
CA LEU A 150 -4.78 3.45 -1.55
C LEU A 150 -3.84 3.12 -2.72
N MET A 151 -3.18 4.13 -3.30
CA MET A 151 -2.17 3.95 -4.34
C MET A 151 -0.90 3.30 -3.80
N HIS A 152 -0.44 3.70 -2.61
CA HIS A 152 0.74 3.15 -1.94
C HIS A 152 0.56 1.66 -1.64
N LEU A 153 -0.55 1.29 -1.01
CA LEU A 153 -0.88 -0.10 -0.75
C LEU A 153 -0.94 -0.91 -2.06
N ALA A 154 -1.56 -0.36 -3.11
CA ALA A 154 -1.65 -1.04 -4.40
C ALA A 154 -0.27 -1.24 -5.06
N ASN A 155 0.66 -0.29 -4.91
CA ASN A 155 2.03 -0.44 -5.40
C ASN A 155 2.71 -1.64 -4.74
N HIS A 156 2.63 -1.78 -3.42
CA HIS A 156 3.16 -2.95 -2.70
C HIS A 156 2.37 -4.24 -3.01
N TRP A 157 1.08 -4.13 -3.31
CA TRP A 157 0.22 -5.27 -3.67
C TRP A 157 0.67 -6.00 -4.93
N SER A 158 1.43 -5.33 -5.79
CA SER A 158 2.00 -5.92 -7.00
C SER A 158 2.89 -7.13 -6.73
N GLU A 159 3.50 -7.21 -5.53
CA GLU A 159 4.32 -8.33 -5.09
C GLU A 159 3.54 -9.43 -4.33
N VAL A 160 2.29 -9.19 -3.95
CA VAL A 160 1.45 -10.18 -3.25
C VAL A 160 1.03 -11.28 -4.23
N ARG A 161 1.73 -12.40 -4.23
CA ARG A 161 1.47 -13.54 -5.11
C ARG A 161 1.10 -14.76 -4.28
N ARG A 162 -0.12 -15.27 -4.50
CA ARG A 162 -0.57 -16.51 -3.88
C ARG A 162 0.11 -17.70 -4.56
N THR A 163 0.63 -18.67 -3.78
CA THR A 163 1.22 -19.94 -4.24
C THR A 163 0.20 -21.03 -4.28
#